data_e49757076ff4e0b63ba8a28f53872ef9
#
_entry.id   e49757076ff4e0b63ba8a28f53872ef9
#
_cell.length_a   1.000
_cell.length_b   1.000
_cell.length_c   1.000
_cell.angle_alpha   90.00
_cell.angle_beta   90.00
_cell.angle_gamma   90.00
#
_symmetry.space_group_name_H-M   'P 1'
#
loop_
_entity.id
_entity.type
_entity.pdbx_description
1 polymer ?
#
loop_
_entity_poly.entity_id
_entity_poly.type
_entity_poly.pdbx_seq_one_letter_code
_entity_poly.pdbx_strand_id
1 'polypeptide(L)'
;ASPQYGTVKSSENYERRFIMTFPNETLPKGRKQKTTALYDRFVNQGAVMGDSFGLENVLWFAKNEKDAHEEPTFKRSRSHEYIAEEVKAVRTGVGATEIANFAKHEFTGPGARNFLDYILAGNIPKPGRIVLTPMLTPKGKLYGDLTVACLNENKFMLFGSGAAQEMHRRWFEKFLPKKGVIYKNKSDDFHGIAISGPNSRKLLSKICRDDV
;
A
#
# COMPACT_ATOMS: atom_id res chain seq x y z
N ALA A 1 11.03 -6.56 13.25
CA ALA A 1 11.44 -7.92 12.84
C ALA A 1 11.93 -8.68 14.07
N SER A 2 11.59 -9.97 14.18
CA SER A 2 12.10 -10.83 15.27
C SER A 2 13.58 -11.16 15.05
N PRO A 3 14.35 -11.50 16.11
CA PRO A 3 15.73 -11.99 15.96
C PRO A 3 15.82 -13.20 15.02
N GLN A 4 14.81 -14.05 15.07
CA GLN A 4 14.69 -15.23 14.22
C GLN A 4 14.58 -14.88 12.73
N TYR A 5 13.79 -13.85 12.39
CA TYR A 5 13.72 -13.32 11.03
C TYR A 5 15.08 -12.78 10.56
N GLY A 6 15.76 -12.01 11.40
CA GLY A 6 17.09 -11.48 11.09
C GLY A 6 18.08 -12.57 10.76
N THR A 7 18.12 -13.63 11.57
CA THR A 7 19.01 -14.79 11.35
C THR A 7 18.72 -15.49 10.02
N VAL A 8 17.45 -15.78 9.75
CA VAL A 8 17.02 -16.49 8.53
C VAL A 8 17.33 -15.68 7.29
N LYS A 9 17.05 -14.38 7.28
CA LYS A 9 17.34 -13.48 6.15
C LYS A 9 18.83 -13.25 5.94
N SER A 10 19.63 -13.17 7.02
CA SER A 10 21.08 -13.06 6.93
C SER A 10 21.70 -14.29 6.29
N SER A 11 21.23 -15.49 6.69
CA SER A 11 21.65 -16.76 6.07
C SER A 11 21.30 -16.81 4.59
N GLU A 12 20.06 -16.45 4.22
CA GLU A 12 19.61 -16.42 2.82
C GLU A 12 20.44 -15.46 1.97
N ASN A 13 20.71 -14.25 2.47
CA ASN A 13 21.56 -13.29 1.79
C ASN A 13 23.01 -13.77 1.64
N TYR A 14 23.54 -14.44 2.66
CA TYR A 14 24.90 -14.98 2.62
C TYR A 14 25.01 -16.11 1.58
N GLU A 15 24.08 -17.04 1.56
CA GLU A 15 24.03 -18.15 0.58
C GLU A 15 23.97 -17.60 -0.87
N ARG A 16 23.30 -16.47 -1.07
CA ARG A 16 23.09 -15.84 -2.37
C ARG A 16 24.09 -14.74 -2.72
N ARG A 17 25.13 -14.55 -1.93
CA ARG A 17 26.08 -13.44 -2.02
C ARG A 17 26.71 -13.25 -3.41
N PHE A 18 26.90 -14.35 -4.14
CA PHE A 18 27.51 -14.35 -5.48
C PHE A 18 26.54 -14.74 -6.59
N ILE A 19 25.26 -14.86 -6.29
CA ILE A 19 24.21 -15.20 -7.25
C ILE A 19 23.65 -13.91 -7.85
N MET A 20 23.51 -13.89 -9.17
CA MET A 20 22.83 -12.81 -9.87
C MET A 20 21.34 -12.84 -9.53
N THR A 21 20.82 -11.70 -9.06
CA THR A 21 19.39 -11.54 -8.78
C THR A 21 18.62 -11.31 -10.08
N PHE A 22 17.55 -12.07 -10.27
CA PHE A 22 16.64 -11.84 -11.38
C PHE A 22 15.66 -10.69 -11.10
N PRO A 23 15.16 -10.01 -12.15
CA PRO A 23 14.10 -9.02 -12.00
C PRO A 23 12.88 -9.63 -11.30
N ASN A 24 12.30 -8.90 -10.36
CA ASN A 24 11.11 -9.30 -9.59
C ASN A 24 11.27 -10.59 -8.75
N GLU A 25 12.47 -11.07 -8.56
CA GLU A 25 12.71 -12.23 -7.70
C GLU A 25 12.39 -11.90 -6.25
N THR A 26 11.51 -12.67 -5.63
CA THR A 26 11.18 -12.57 -4.20
C THR A 26 11.85 -13.70 -3.43
N LEU A 27 12.70 -13.34 -2.46
CA LEU A 27 13.43 -14.32 -1.65
C LEU A 27 12.49 -15.02 -0.67
N PRO A 28 12.46 -16.37 -0.64
CA PRO A 28 11.43 -17.13 0.05
C PRO A 28 11.61 -17.24 1.56
N LYS A 29 12.85 -17.20 2.09
CA LYS A 29 13.11 -17.46 3.51
C LYS A 29 12.56 -16.33 4.41
N GLY A 30 12.07 -16.71 5.57
CA GLY A 30 11.54 -15.77 6.56
C GLY A 30 10.15 -15.18 6.22
N ARG A 31 9.49 -15.66 5.19
CA ARG A 31 8.08 -15.38 4.91
C ARG A 31 7.19 -16.33 5.74
N LYS A 32 6.00 -15.98 6.21
CA LYS A 32 5.31 -14.70 6.06
C LYS A 32 5.57 -13.84 7.30
N GLN A 33 5.80 -12.54 7.15
CA GLN A 33 5.94 -11.64 8.31
C GLN A 33 4.62 -10.94 8.64
N LYS A 34 3.93 -10.48 7.60
CA LYS A 34 2.66 -9.77 7.71
C LYS A 34 1.78 -10.12 6.52
N THR A 35 0.51 -10.35 6.77
CA THR A 35 -0.50 -10.64 5.76
C THR A 35 -1.63 -9.61 5.82
N THR A 36 -2.36 -9.47 4.72
CA THR A 36 -3.57 -8.66 4.69
C THR A 36 -4.80 -9.47 5.14
N ALA A 37 -5.91 -8.81 5.40
CA ALA A 37 -7.16 -9.47 5.79
C ALA A 37 -7.73 -10.42 4.72
N LEU A 38 -7.35 -10.21 3.46
CA LEU A 38 -7.83 -11.03 2.34
C LEU A 38 -6.81 -12.10 1.88
N TYR A 39 -5.66 -12.18 2.55
CA TYR A 39 -4.56 -13.07 2.14
C TYR A 39 -5.01 -14.50 1.82
N ASP A 40 -5.69 -15.17 2.75
CA ASP A 40 -6.10 -16.57 2.55
C ASP A 40 -7.12 -16.72 1.41
N ARG A 41 -8.00 -15.72 1.23
CA ARG A 41 -8.94 -15.70 0.11
C ARG A 41 -8.22 -15.60 -1.23
N PHE A 42 -7.22 -14.76 -1.32
CA PHE A 42 -6.43 -14.61 -2.55
C PHE A 42 -5.64 -15.88 -2.87
N VAL A 43 -4.98 -16.47 -1.87
CA VAL A 43 -4.27 -17.74 -2.03
C VAL A 43 -5.22 -18.82 -2.55
N ASN A 44 -6.42 -18.95 -1.96
CA ASN A 44 -7.43 -19.92 -2.39
C ASN A 44 -7.98 -19.65 -3.81
N GLN A 45 -7.79 -18.42 -4.33
CA GLN A 45 -8.14 -18.04 -5.70
C GLN A 45 -6.98 -18.19 -6.69
N GLY A 46 -5.85 -18.75 -6.26
CA GLY A 46 -4.69 -18.95 -7.12
C GLY A 46 -3.73 -17.75 -7.16
N ALA A 47 -3.79 -16.85 -6.16
CA ALA A 47 -2.87 -15.74 -6.10
C ALA A 47 -1.42 -16.21 -5.92
N VAL A 48 -0.54 -15.70 -6.76
CA VAL A 48 0.91 -15.78 -6.57
C VAL A 48 1.34 -14.59 -5.72
N MET A 49 1.93 -14.89 -4.56
CA MET A 49 2.25 -13.90 -3.55
C MET A 49 3.70 -13.45 -3.62
N GLY A 50 3.90 -12.14 -3.53
CA GLY A 50 5.21 -11.51 -3.35
C GLY A 50 5.36 -10.89 -1.97
N ASP A 51 6.57 -10.48 -1.63
CA ASP A 51 6.89 -9.77 -0.40
C ASP A 51 7.30 -8.32 -0.70
N SER A 52 6.67 -7.37 -0.03
CA SER A 52 7.01 -5.96 -0.08
C SER A 52 7.22 -5.42 1.33
N PHE A 53 8.48 -5.27 1.73
CA PHE A 53 8.87 -4.81 3.07
C PHE A 53 8.23 -5.62 4.21
N GLY A 54 8.15 -6.94 4.03
CA GLY A 54 7.57 -7.88 4.99
C GLY A 54 6.06 -8.08 4.87
N LEU A 55 5.35 -7.33 4.03
CA LEU A 55 3.94 -7.52 3.75
C LEU A 55 3.75 -8.39 2.50
N GLU A 56 2.97 -9.45 2.64
CA GLU A 56 2.56 -10.29 1.52
C GLU A 56 1.59 -9.52 0.62
N ASN A 57 1.89 -9.48 -0.68
CA ASN A 57 1.06 -8.83 -1.70
C ASN A 57 0.78 -9.79 -2.85
N VAL A 58 -0.39 -9.67 -3.45
CA VAL A 58 -0.72 -10.37 -4.69
C VAL A 58 0.10 -9.78 -5.84
N LEU A 59 0.81 -10.62 -6.57
CA LEU A 59 1.49 -10.26 -7.80
C LEU A 59 0.56 -10.45 -9.01
N TRP A 60 -0.09 -11.59 -9.09
CA TRP A 60 -1.05 -11.96 -10.15
C TRP A 60 -1.81 -13.21 -9.72
N PHE A 61 -2.83 -13.63 -10.50
CA PHE A 61 -3.64 -14.81 -10.23
C PHE A 61 -3.42 -15.88 -11.31
N ALA A 62 -2.99 -17.07 -10.88
CA ALA A 62 -2.89 -18.24 -11.74
C ALA A 62 -4.25 -18.94 -11.89
N LYS A 63 -4.53 -19.48 -13.07
CA LYS A 63 -5.76 -20.27 -13.32
C LYS A 63 -5.66 -21.73 -12.86
N ASN A 64 -4.44 -22.19 -12.61
CA ASN A 64 -4.18 -23.55 -12.16
C ASN A 64 -2.94 -23.58 -11.25
N GLU A 65 -2.82 -24.63 -10.43
CA GLU A 65 -1.73 -24.79 -9.47
C GLU A 65 -0.34 -24.89 -10.11
N LYS A 66 -0.24 -25.46 -11.33
CA LYS A 66 1.05 -25.63 -12.01
C LYS A 66 1.70 -24.29 -12.33
N ASP A 67 0.90 -23.28 -12.58
CA ASP A 67 1.35 -21.95 -12.94
C ASP A 67 1.44 -21.01 -11.73
N ALA A 68 0.96 -21.43 -10.55
CA ALA A 68 0.87 -20.60 -9.35
C ALA A 68 2.25 -20.38 -8.67
N HIS A 69 3.25 -19.99 -9.46
CA HIS A 69 4.59 -19.65 -8.96
C HIS A 69 5.28 -18.66 -9.88
N GLU A 70 6.15 -17.84 -9.30
CA GLU A 70 7.06 -16.99 -10.06
C GLU A 70 8.23 -17.80 -10.60
N GLU A 71 8.53 -17.60 -11.88
CA GLU A 71 9.67 -18.20 -12.56
C GLU A 71 10.66 -17.09 -12.92
N PRO A 72 11.81 -17.00 -12.20
CA PRO A 72 12.81 -15.97 -12.48
C PRO A 72 13.33 -16.07 -13.90
N THR A 73 13.26 -14.99 -14.65
CA THR A 73 13.70 -14.95 -16.06
C THR A 73 14.10 -13.54 -16.47
N PHE A 74 15.04 -13.43 -17.39
CA PHE A 74 15.36 -12.17 -18.08
C PHE A 74 14.47 -11.91 -19.30
N LYS A 75 13.60 -12.86 -19.64
CA LYS A 75 12.59 -12.72 -20.69
C LYS A 75 11.27 -12.30 -20.06
N ARG A 76 10.22 -12.19 -20.87
CA ARG A 76 8.86 -12.00 -20.41
C ARG A 76 8.44 -13.24 -19.59
N SER A 77 8.03 -13.02 -18.34
CA SER A 77 7.59 -14.08 -17.46
C SER A 77 6.22 -14.63 -17.85
N ARG A 78 5.88 -15.81 -17.34
CA ARG A 78 4.57 -16.44 -17.52
C ARG A 78 3.41 -15.57 -17.02
N SER A 79 3.62 -14.83 -15.95
CA SER A 79 2.63 -13.89 -15.39
C SER A 79 2.08 -12.90 -16.43
N HIS A 80 2.86 -12.59 -17.49
CA HIS A 80 2.45 -11.61 -18.48
C HIS A 80 1.12 -11.93 -19.16
N GLU A 81 0.85 -13.20 -19.50
CA GLU A 81 -0.39 -13.60 -20.15
C GLU A 81 -1.59 -13.42 -19.21
N TYR A 82 -1.42 -13.82 -17.94
CA TYR A 82 -2.44 -13.65 -16.89
C TYR A 82 -2.73 -12.19 -16.62
N ILE A 83 -1.69 -11.37 -16.45
CA ILE A 83 -1.82 -9.93 -16.23
C ILE A 83 -2.46 -9.24 -17.45
N ALA A 84 -2.16 -9.68 -18.68
CA ALA A 84 -2.78 -9.14 -19.88
C ALA A 84 -4.31 -9.37 -19.89
N GLU A 85 -4.77 -10.52 -19.45
CA GLU A 85 -6.20 -10.82 -19.31
C GLU A 85 -6.85 -9.97 -18.20
N GLU A 86 -6.20 -9.83 -17.05
CA GLU A 86 -6.67 -8.97 -15.95
C GLU A 86 -6.81 -7.52 -16.42
N VAL A 87 -5.79 -6.98 -17.10
CA VAL A 87 -5.81 -5.63 -17.68
C VAL A 87 -6.97 -5.48 -18.67
N LYS A 88 -7.18 -6.47 -19.55
CA LYS A 88 -8.30 -6.47 -20.49
C LYS A 88 -9.65 -6.44 -19.77
N ALA A 89 -9.81 -7.26 -18.73
CA ALA A 89 -11.04 -7.33 -17.94
C ALA A 89 -11.35 -5.99 -17.26
N VAL A 90 -10.34 -5.31 -16.67
CA VAL A 90 -10.49 -3.99 -16.07
C VAL A 90 -10.85 -2.95 -17.13
N ARG A 91 -10.20 -2.94 -18.28
CA ARG A 91 -10.41 -1.94 -19.34
C ARG A 91 -11.77 -2.05 -20.03
N THR A 92 -12.33 -3.25 -20.11
CA THR A 92 -13.63 -3.50 -20.80
C THR A 92 -14.80 -3.73 -19.84
N GLY A 93 -14.51 -3.98 -18.57
CA GLY A 93 -15.50 -4.32 -17.56
C GLY A 93 -15.27 -3.60 -16.23
N VAL A 94 -14.93 -4.37 -15.21
CA VAL A 94 -14.61 -3.86 -13.88
C VAL A 94 -13.63 -4.83 -13.21
N GLY A 95 -12.66 -4.28 -12.48
CA GLY A 95 -11.74 -5.04 -11.64
C GLY A 95 -11.59 -4.43 -10.25
N ALA A 96 -11.19 -5.26 -9.30
CA ALA A 96 -10.87 -4.87 -7.94
C ALA A 96 -9.42 -5.25 -7.62
N THR A 97 -8.66 -4.31 -7.05
CA THR A 97 -7.26 -4.51 -6.66
C THR A 97 -7.08 -4.14 -5.20
N GLU A 98 -6.38 -4.99 -4.45
CA GLU A 98 -6.01 -4.68 -3.08
C GLU A 98 -4.99 -3.51 -3.04
N ILE A 99 -5.25 -2.53 -2.19
CA ILE A 99 -4.37 -1.40 -1.90
C ILE A 99 -4.07 -1.28 -0.40
N ALA A 100 -4.07 -2.42 0.30
CA ALA A 100 -3.81 -2.49 1.74
C ALA A 100 -2.39 -2.07 2.11
N ASN A 101 -1.45 -2.14 1.18
CA ASN A 101 -0.05 -1.78 1.33
C ASN A 101 0.23 -0.27 1.50
N PHE A 102 -0.76 0.60 1.28
CA PHE A 102 -0.59 2.03 1.58
C PHE A 102 -0.58 2.27 3.08
N ALA A 103 0.35 3.13 3.54
CA ALA A 103 0.32 3.67 4.90
C ALA A 103 -0.90 4.58 5.09
N LYS A 104 -1.50 4.54 6.26
CA LYS A 104 -2.69 5.31 6.63
C LYS A 104 -2.42 6.03 7.95
N HIS A 105 -2.41 7.35 7.89
CA HIS A 105 -2.10 8.22 9.02
C HIS A 105 -3.30 9.09 9.34
N GLU A 106 -3.87 8.94 10.53
CA GLU A 106 -5.01 9.72 11.00
C GLU A 106 -4.54 10.89 11.88
N PHE A 107 -5.04 12.08 11.59
CA PHE A 107 -4.86 13.27 12.42
C PHE A 107 -6.21 13.80 12.86
N THR A 108 -6.38 14.01 14.17
CA THR A 108 -7.61 14.54 14.75
C THR A 108 -7.33 15.65 15.76
N GLY A 109 -8.31 16.53 15.94
CA GLY A 109 -8.26 17.61 16.91
C GLY A 109 -8.32 19.00 16.30
N PRO A 110 -8.58 20.03 17.09
CA PRO A 110 -8.79 21.40 16.60
C PRO A 110 -7.56 22.01 15.93
N GLY A 111 -6.37 21.52 16.25
CA GLY A 111 -5.11 21.97 15.63
C GLY A 111 -4.69 21.17 14.40
N ALA A 112 -5.44 20.11 14.00
CA ALA A 112 -5.01 19.18 12.95
C ALA A 112 -4.79 19.88 11.59
N ARG A 113 -5.70 20.75 11.16
CA ARG A 113 -5.55 21.51 9.92
C ARG A 113 -4.28 22.36 9.91
N ASN A 114 -4.05 23.15 10.95
CA ASN A 114 -2.89 24.04 11.05
C ASN A 114 -1.57 23.24 11.11
N PHE A 115 -1.59 22.10 11.80
CA PHE A 115 -0.43 21.21 11.82
C PHE A 115 -0.11 20.65 10.45
N LEU A 116 -1.12 20.18 9.72
CA LEU A 116 -0.93 19.65 8.36
C LEU A 116 -0.48 20.76 7.39
N ASP A 117 -1.03 21.95 7.49
CA ASP A 117 -0.60 23.11 6.71
C ASP A 117 0.86 23.49 6.97
N TYR A 118 1.34 23.30 8.20
CA TYR A 118 2.73 23.53 8.57
C TYR A 118 3.70 22.48 7.99
N ILE A 119 3.32 21.21 7.95
CA ILE A 119 4.24 20.12 7.56
C ILE A 119 4.14 19.69 6.09
N LEU A 120 3.08 20.09 5.39
CA LEU A 120 2.85 19.78 3.98
C LEU A 120 3.06 21.06 3.14
N ALA A 121 3.53 20.89 1.92
CA ALA A 121 3.86 22.01 1.04
C ALA A 121 2.71 22.40 0.09
N GLY A 122 1.59 21.69 0.11
CA GLY A 122 0.40 21.97 -0.68
C GLY A 122 -0.77 22.44 0.17
N ASN A 123 -1.83 22.90 -0.47
CA ASN A 123 -3.05 23.35 0.20
C ASN A 123 -3.76 22.18 0.90
N ILE A 124 -4.22 22.41 2.13
CA ILE A 124 -5.04 21.41 2.86
C ILE A 124 -6.48 21.43 2.33
N PRO A 125 -7.03 20.27 1.95
CA PRO A 125 -8.36 20.19 1.35
C PRO A 125 -9.47 20.61 2.31
N LYS A 126 -10.58 21.10 1.74
CA LYS A 126 -11.83 21.32 2.48
C LYS A 126 -12.50 19.99 2.84
N PRO A 127 -13.41 19.96 3.82
CA PRO A 127 -14.18 18.76 4.14
C PRO A 127 -14.83 18.10 2.91
N GLY A 128 -14.76 16.77 2.83
CA GLY A 128 -15.24 15.98 1.69
C GLY A 128 -14.34 16.01 0.45
N ARG A 129 -13.16 16.64 0.53
CA ARG A 129 -12.19 16.72 -0.59
C ARG A 129 -10.92 15.96 -0.29
N ILE A 130 -10.26 15.55 -1.38
CA ILE A 130 -8.99 14.83 -1.37
C ILE A 130 -8.02 15.58 -2.29
N VAL A 131 -6.76 15.72 -1.85
CA VAL A 131 -5.67 16.28 -2.67
C VAL A 131 -4.39 15.45 -2.48
N LEU A 132 -3.57 15.42 -3.50
CA LEU A 132 -2.18 14.96 -3.39
C LEU A 132 -1.31 16.16 -3.03
N THR A 133 -0.49 16.02 -2.01
CA THR A 133 0.39 17.11 -1.56
C THR A 133 1.77 16.57 -1.16
N PRO A 134 2.87 17.25 -1.53
CA PRO A 134 4.20 16.87 -1.12
C PRO A 134 4.49 17.28 0.34
N MET A 135 5.36 16.52 0.97
CA MET A 135 5.99 16.83 2.23
C MET A 135 7.48 17.10 1.97
N LEU A 136 7.99 18.22 2.43
CA LEU A 136 9.34 18.66 2.14
C LEU A 136 10.21 18.74 3.40
N THR A 137 11.50 18.53 3.23
CA THR A 137 12.49 18.87 4.25
C THR A 137 12.67 20.39 4.36
N PRO A 138 13.28 20.91 5.45
CA PRO A 138 13.61 22.35 5.57
C PRO A 138 14.53 22.88 4.46
N LYS A 139 15.19 21.99 3.72
CA LYS A 139 16.03 22.34 2.55
C LYS A 139 15.27 22.27 1.22
N GLY A 140 13.93 22.13 1.24
CA GLY A 140 13.08 22.04 0.06
C GLY A 140 13.21 20.72 -0.73
N LYS A 141 13.77 19.67 -0.14
CA LYS A 141 13.85 18.35 -0.78
C LYS A 141 12.61 17.55 -0.48
N LEU A 142 12.12 16.81 -1.47
CA LEU A 142 10.98 15.91 -1.31
C LEU A 142 11.29 14.86 -0.22
N TYR A 143 10.42 14.79 0.77
CA TYR A 143 10.47 13.80 1.84
C TYR A 143 9.39 12.71 1.71
N GLY A 144 8.27 13.06 1.08
CA GLY A 144 7.18 12.17 0.75
C GLY A 144 6.09 12.90 -0.02
N ASP A 145 5.25 12.15 -0.69
CA ASP A 145 4.00 12.62 -1.27
C ASP A 145 2.84 11.87 -0.61
N LEU A 146 1.81 12.61 -0.25
CA LEU A 146 0.71 12.09 0.54
C LEU A 146 -0.63 12.50 -0.07
N THR A 147 -1.53 11.55 -0.20
CA THR A 147 -2.94 11.85 -0.47
C THR A 147 -3.61 12.24 0.83
N VAL A 148 -4.10 13.46 0.92
CA VAL A 148 -4.77 14.01 2.09
C VAL A 148 -6.26 14.05 1.86
N ALA A 149 -7.02 13.27 2.64
CA ALA A 149 -8.49 13.30 2.67
C ALA A 149 -8.94 14.09 3.91
N CYS A 150 -9.75 15.13 3.71
CA CYS A 150 -10.38 15.88 4.79
C CYS A 150 -11.77 15.31 5.05
N LEU A 151 -11.93 14.60 6.17
CA LEU A 151 -13.22 13.98 6.55
C LEU A 151 -14.16 15.01 7.21
N ASN A 152 -13.61 15.91 8.01
CA ASN A 152 -14.26 17.08 8.57
C ASN A 152 -13.20 18.11 8.99
N GLU A 153 -13.60 19.24 9.57
CA GLU A 153 -12.67 20.32 9.93
C GLU A 153 -11.54 19.90 10.89
N ASN A 154 -11.79 18.87 11.70
CA ASN A 154 -10.86 18.41 12.74
C ASN A 154 -10.38 16.97 12.51
N LYS A 155 -10.65 16.37 11.34
CA LYS A 155 -10.28 14.98 11.06
C LYS A 155 -9.78 14.79 9.63
N PHE A 156 -8.56 14.27 9.52
CA PHE A 156 -7.87 14.03 8.26
C PHE A 156 -7.33 12.61 8.23
N MET A 157 -7.37 12.00 7.05
CA MET A 157 -6.70 10.75 6.75
C MET A 157 -5.67 10.99 5.65
N LEU A 158 -4.42 10.62 5.90
CA LEU A 158 -3.34 10.73 4.94
C LEU A 158 -2.93 9.32 4.47
N PHE A 159 -2.76 9.18 3.17
CA PHE A 159 -2.30 7.95 2.55
C PHE A 159 -0.95 8.20 1.90
N GLY A 160 0.01 7.32 2.17
CA GLY A 160 1.36 7.39 1.63
C GLY A 160 1.94 6.03 1.30
N SER A 161 3.17 5.99 0.85
CA SER A 161 3.87 4.73 0.58
C SER A 161 3.98 3.87 1.86
N GLY A 162 3.59 2.61 1.77
CA GLY A 162 3.76 1.66 2.86
C GLY A 162 5.23 1.42 3.23
N ALA A 163 6.11 1.46 2.25
CA ALA A 163 7.56 1.39 2.48
C ALA A 163 8.09 2.56 3.31
N ALA A 164 7.49 3.74 3.16
CA ALA A 164 7.87 4.96 3.88
C ALA A 164 7.07 5.17 5.18
N GLN A 165 6.20 4.24 5.57
CA GLN A 165 5.31 4.37 6.73
C GLN A 165 6.03 4.83 8.00
N GLU A 166 7.12 4.17 8.37
CA GLU A 166 7.88 4.50 9.57
C GLU A 166 8.69 5.81 9.44
N MET A 167 9.15 6.10 8.23
CA MET A 167 9.81 7.37 7.93
C MET A 167 8.84 8.54 8.09
N HIS A 168 7.64 8.43 7.54
CA HIS A 168 6.58 9.43 7.68
C HIS A 168 6.13 9.56 9.14
N ARG A 169 5.93 8.43 9.86
CA ARG A 169 5.57 8.46 11.29
C ARG A 169 6.56 9.26 12.11
N ARG A 170 7.86 8.98 11.98
CA ARG A 170 8.92 9.71 12.70
C ARG A 170 8.94 11.19 12.39
N TRP A 171 8.64 11.56 11.14
CA TRP A 171 8.54 12.95 10.74
C TRP A 171 7.36 13.64 11.39
N PHE A 172 6.18 13.03 11.37
CA PHE A 172 5.00 13.56 12.03
C PHE A 172 5.23 13.75 13.54
N GLU A 173 5.71 12.71 14.22
CA GLU A 173 5.96 12.75 15.65
C GLU A 173 6.99 13.81 16.05
N LYS A 174 7.99 14.06 15.22
CA LYS A 174 9.01 15.10 15.45
C LYS A 174 8.43 16.51 15.55
N PHE A 175 7.39 16.78 14.77
CA PHE A 175 6.79 18.12 14.69
C PHE A 175 5.41 18.19 15.36
N LEU A 176 4.92 17.07 15.90
CA LEU A 176 3.60 17.01 16.52
C LEU A 176 3.52 17.95 17.73
N PRO A 177 2.54 18.87 17.79
CA PRO A 177 2.38 19.74 18.94
C PRO A 177 1.92 18.95 20.17
N LYS A 178 2.32 19.43 21.37
CA LYS A 178 1.97 18.77 22.64
C LYS A 178 0.47 18.70 22.93
N LYS A 179 -0.34 19.59 22.32
CA LYS A 179 -1.79 19.68 22.54
C LYS A 179 -2.52 20.05 21.24
N GLY A 180 -3.78 19.68 21.16
CA GLY A 180 -4.67 20.06 20.07
C GLY A 180 -4.60 19.20 18.82
N VAL A 181 -3.65 18.27 18.72
CA VAL A 181 -3.55 17.31 17.61
C VAL A 181 -3.26 15.92 18.18
N ILE A 182 -4.03 14.95 17.72
CA ILE A 182 -3.82 13.52 18.00
C ILE A 182 -3.44 12.85 16.68
N TYR A 183 -2.31 12.19 16.66
CA TYR A 183 -1.85 11.36 15.55
C TYR A 183 -2.03 9.88 15.87
N LYS A 184 -2.53 9.11 14.88
CA LYS A 184 -2.60 7.64 14.95
C LYS A 184 -2.16 7.02 13.62
N ASN A 185 -1.27 6.05 13.68
CA ASN A 185 -1.02 5.17 12.55
C ASN A 185 -2.15 4.14 12.45
N LYS A 186 -2.89 4.17 11.34
CA LYS A 186 -4.06 3.33 11.05
C LYS A 186 -3.80 2.33 9.92
N SER A 187 -2.55 2.12 9.55
CA SER A 187 -2.19 1.29 8.39
C SER A 187 -2.70 -0.13 8.50
N ASP A 188 -2.73 -0.68 9.72
CA ASP A 188 -3.19 -2.03 10.00
C ASP A 188 -4.68 -2.13 10.38
N ASP A 189 -5.33 -0.99 10.66
CA ASP A 189 -6.74 -0.95 11.05
C ASP A 189 -7.70 -0.91 9.84
N PHE A 190 -7.20 -0.51 8.66
CA PHE A 190 -8.01 -0.36 7.45
C PHE A 190 -7.45 -1.16 6.29
N HIS A 191 -8.32 -1.91 5.66
CA HIS A 191 -8.07 -2.58 4.40
C HIS A 191 -8.60 -1.72 3.25
N GLY A 192 -7.83 -1.62 2.15
CA GLY A 192 -8.21 -0.84 0.99
C GLY A 192 -8.38 -1.71 -0.24
N ILE A 193 -9.44 -1.46 -1.01
CA ILE A 193 -9.69 -2.06 -2.32
C ILE A 193 -9.96 -0.92 -3.30
N ALA A 194 -9.20 -0.87 -4.39
CA ALA A 194 -9.48 0.00 -5.53
C ALA A 194 -10.38 -0.73 -6.53
N ILE A 195 -11.45 -0.07 -6.96
CA ILE A 195 -12.37 -0.58 -7.98
C ILE A 195 -12.22 0.30 -9.22
N SER A 196 -11.92 -0.31 -10.36
CA SER A 196 -11.64 0.39 -11.61
C SER A 196 -12.30 -0.27 -12.81
N GLY A 197 -12.59 0.52 -13.84
CA GLY A 197 -13.19 0.07 -15.09
C GLY A 197 -14.52 0.73 -15.40
N PRO A 198 -15.00 0.64 -16.65
CA PRO A 198 -16.22 1.32 -17.11
C PRO A 198 -17.49 0.90 -16.35
N ASN A 199 -17.52 -0.30 -15.77
CA ASN A 199 -18.65 -0.81 -15.00
C ASN A 199 -18.52 -0.60 -13.49
N SER A 200 -17.54 0.17 -13.00
CA SER A 200 -17.28 0.38 -11.56
C SER A 200 -18.51 0.94 -10.83
N ARG A 201 -19.12 1.99 -11.37
CA ARG A 201 -20.33 2.59 -10.80
C ARG A 201 -21.49 1.59 -10.72
N LYS A 202 -21.71 0.82 -11.80
CA LYS A 202 -22.74 -0.22 -11.84
C LYS A 202 -22.49 -1.33 -10.81
N LEU A 203 -21.24 -1.68 -10.53
CA LEU A 203 -20.90 -2.62 -9.46
C LEU A 203 -21.18 -2.01 -8.08
N LEU A 204 -20.67 -0.80 -7.84
CA LEU A 204 -20.81 -0.11 -6.56
C LEU A 204 -22.28 0.10 -6.18
N SER A 205 -23.14 0.52 -7.12
CA SER A 205 -24.58 0.69 -6.88
C SER A 205 -25.33 -0.59 -6.48
N LYS A 206 -24.74 -1.79 -6.71
CA LYS A 206 -25.30 -3.06 -6.25
C LYS A 206 -24.92 -3.44 -4.82
N ILE A 207 -23.78 -2.92 -4.33
CA ILE A 207 -23.21 -3.31 -3.05
C ILE A 207 -23.22 -2.18 -2.02
N CYS A 208 -23.34 -0.94 -2.43
CA CYS A 208 -23.48 0.22 -1.55
C CYS A 208 -24.97 0.52 -1.33
N ARG A 209 -25.28 1.02 -0.13
CA ARG A 209 -26.65 1.48 0.21
C ARG A 209 -26.89 2.92 -0.25
N ASP A 210 -25.83 3.71 -0.30
CA ASP A 210 -25.86 5.10 -0.72
C ASP A 210 -25.75 5.22 -2.23
N ASP A 211 -26.20 6.33 -2.77
CA ASP A 211 -26.04 6.66 -4.19
C ASP A 211 -24.56 6.90 -4.53
N VAL A 212 -24.06 6.33 -5.64
CA VAL A 212 -22.64 6.26 -5.99
C VAL A 212 -22.35 6.96 -7.31
#